data_f57507269f7c91d0493d6792884aea0d
#
_entry.id   f57507269f7c91d0493d6792884aea0d
#
_cell.length_a   1.000
_cell.length_b   1.000
_cell.length_c   1.000
_cell.angle_alpha   90.00
_cell.angle_beta   90.00
_cell.angle_gamma   90.00
#
_symmetry.space_group_name_H-M   'P 1'
#
loop_
_entity.id
_entity.type
_entity.pdbx_description
1 polymer ?
#
loop_
_entity_poly.entity_id
_entity_poly.type
_entity_poly.pdbx_seq_one_letter_code
_entity_poly.pdbx_strand_id
1 'polypeptide(L)'
;MRKLKQKIIPQLFIIYTRYLIGGAFVFASIVKIKGQRFTAVDGSDSPLNSPFHLLETLYRSGLYWEFLGYGQLIAGFFLMTQRYAKLGALMFLPIIANIFVITVSYGFTGTPYITGLMLLANIMLVLWDWDEIKILFNITPVIENKNTWIHDKIWEITGLALFLFDTTYRFFTDGYNFFIWLGICVLIGLTGLILGLRKRKNYTGNDLE
;
A
#
# COMPACT_ATOMS: atom_id res chain seq x y z
N MET A 1 -12.24 -3.56 -19.82
CA MET A 1 -11.77 -2.69 -18.74
C MET A 1 -12.07 -1.20 -18.94
N ARG A 2 -11.99 -0.63 -20.15
CA ARG A 2 -12.24 0.83 -20.38
C ARG A 2 -13.56 1.36 -19.81
N LYS A 3 -14.69 0.65 -20.00
CA LYS A 3 -15.99 1.06 -19.43
C LYS A 3 -16.02 1.07 -17.90
N LEU A 4 -15.24 0.20 -17.24
CA LEU A 4 -15.11 0.16 -15.79
C LEU A 4 -14.30 1.35 -15.26
N LYS A 5 -13.25 1.75 -15.98
CA LYS A 5 -12.39 2.87 -15.60
C LYS A 5 -13.09 4.23 -15.64
N GLN A 6 -14.22 4.34 -16.35
CA GLN A 6 -15.06 5.55 -16.39
C GLN A 6 -16.05 5.65 -15.21
N LYS A 7 -16.31 4.55 -14.50
CA LYS A 7 -17.25 4.53 -13.38
C LYS A 7 -16.57 4.98 -12.08
N ILE A 8 -17.30 5.69 -11.22
CA ILE A 8 -16.80 6.24 -9.94
C ILE A 8 -16.39 5.15 -8.97
N ILE A 9 -17.30 4.19 -8.76
CA ILE A 9 -17.12 3.16 -7.72
C ILE A 9 -15.84 2.36 -7.95
N PRO A 10 -15.52 1.85 -9.16
CA PRO A 10 -14.24 1.21 -9.42
C PRO A 10 -13.03 2.13 -9.20
N GLN A 11 -13.12 3.41 -9.61
CA GLN A 11 -12.01 4.36 -9.38
C GLN A 11 -11.75 4.58 -7.89
N LEU A 12 -12.80 4.79 -7.08
CA LEU A 12 -12.69 4.88 -5.62
C LEU A 12 -12.10 3.61 -5.01
N PHE A 13 -12.59 2.47 -5.44
CA PHE A 13 -12.08 1.18 -4.95
C PHE A 13 -10.57 1.05 -5.21
N ILE A 14 -10.09 1.41 -6.40
CA ILE A 14 -8.66 1.41 -6.74
C ILE A 14 -7.88 2.40 -5.88
N ILE A 15 -8.37 3.64 -5.72
CA ILE A 15 -7.70 4.68 -4.92
C ILE A 15 -7.53 4.20 -3.46
N TYR A 16 -8.61 3.73 -2.85
CA TYR A 16 -8.58 3.29 -1.45
C TYR A 16 -7.82 1.98 -1.25
N THR A 17 -7.82 1.08 -2.24
CA THR A 17 -6.97 -0.11 -2.21
C THR A 17 -5.49 0.27 -2.18
N ARG A 18 -5.08 1.27 -2.97
CA ARG A 18 -3.70 1.79 -2.96
C ARG A 18 -3.33 2.38 -1.59
N TYR A 19 -4.23 3.12 -0.95
CA TYR A 19 -4.00 3.63 0.40
C TYR A 19 -3.90 2.51 1.42
N LEU A 20 -4.81 1.54 1.37
CA LEU A 20 -4.88 0.46 2.34
C LEU A 20 -3.62 -0.41 2.33
N ILE A 21 -3.24 -0.95 1.16
CA ILE A 21 -2.07 -1.83 1.09
C ILE A 21 -0.77 -1.05 1.18
N GLY A 22 -0.72 0.18 0.67
CA GLY A 22 0.42 1.07 0.81
C GLY A 22 0.66 1.46 2.27
N GLY A 23 -0.39 1.86 2.99
CA GLY A 23 -0.33 2.16 4.42
C GLY A 23 0.11 0.97 5.27
N ALA A 24 -0.37 -0.25 4.96
CA ALA A 24 0.08 -1.46 5.64
C ALA A 24 1.60 -1.69 5.47
N PHE A 25 2.17 -1.39 4.29
CA PHE A 25 3.61 -1.47 4.06
C PHE A 25 4.37 -0.38 4.81
N VAL A 26 3.89 0.86 4.76
CA VAL A 26 4.48 1.98 5.51
C VAL A 26 4.51 1.64 6.99
N PHE A 27 3.40 1.19 7.55
CA PHE A 27 3.30 0.82 8.96
C PHE A 27 4.29 -0.30 9.35
N ALA A 28 4.40 -1.35 8.51
CA ALA A 28 5.31 -2.47 8.73
C ALA A 28 6.78 -2.10 8.50
N SER A 29 7.08 -1.07 7.69
CA SER A 29 8.43 -0.66 7.34
C SER A 29 9.16 0.04 8.46
N ILE A 30 8.47 0.93 9.20
CA ILE A 30 9.09 1.80 10.22
C ILE A 30 9.75 1.00 11.33
N VAL A 31 9.13 -0.08 11.78
CA VAL A 31 9.71 -0.98 12.80
C VAL A 31 11.06 -1.53 12.35
N LYS A 32 11.16 -1.91 11.08
CA LYS A 32 12.39 -2.46 10.49
C LYS A 32 13.48 -1.40 10.36
N ILE A 33 13.11 -0.20 9.87
CA ILE A 33 14.03 0.93 9.72
C ILE A 33 14.57 1.40 11.09
N LYS A 34 13.75 1.32 12.14
CA LYS A 34 14.18 1.60 13.52
C LYS A 34 15.08 0.49 14.12
N GLY A 35 15.37 -0.56 13.38
CA GLY A 35 16.13 -1.71 13.91
C GLY A 35 15.43 -2.39 15.09
N GLN A 36 14.09 -2.47 15.07
CA GLN A 36 13.28 -3.10 16.11
C GLN A 36 12.72 -4.44 15.62
N ARG A 37 12.43 -5.33 16.59
CA ARG A 37 11.71 -6.57 16.32
C ARG A 37 10.31 -6.31 15.79
N PHE A 38 9.85 -7.10 14.83
CA PHE A 38 8.50 -7.00 14.30
C PHE A 38 7.45 -7.51 15.30
N THR A 39 7.83 -8.46 16.16
CA THR A 39 6.99 -9.04 17.21
C THR A 39 7.58 -8.75 18.58
N ALA A 40 6.74 -8.72 19.61
CA ALA A 40 7.19 -8.58 20.99
C ALA A 40 7.90 -9.85 21.53
N VAL A 41 7.80 -10.97 20.81
CA VAL A 41 8.39 -12.26 21.20
C VAL A 41 9.82 -12.35 20.73
N ASP A 42 10.74 -12.69 21.63
CA ASP A 42 12.10 -13.09 21.29
C ASP A 42 12.06 -14.52 20.71
N GLY A 43 12.42 -14.63 19.43
CA GLY A 43 12.39 -15.89 18.71
C GLY A 43 13.66 -16.74 18.84
N SER A 44 14.65 -16.32 19.66
CA SER A 44 15.96 -16.98 19.77
C SER A 44 15.88 -18.44 20.19
N ASP A 45 14.99 -18.73 21.12
CA ASP A 45 14.78 -20.06 21.66
C ASP A 45 13.65 -20.84 20.98
N SER A 46 13.06 -20.24 19.93
CA SER A 46 12.00 -20.88 19.17
C SER A 46 12.53 -21.97 18.23
N PRO A 47 11.74 -23.03 17.93
CA PRO A 47 12.17 -24.08 16.99
C PRO A 47 12.62 -23.51 15.64
N LEU A 48 13.66 -24.09 15.04
CA LEU A 48 14.32 -23.61 13.82
C LEU A 48 13.37 -23.30 12.65
N ASN A 49 12.30 -24.07 12.49
CA ASN A 49 11.33 -23.89 11.40
C ASN A 49 10.09 -23.12 11.85
N SER A 50 10.12 -22.42 12.99
CA SER A 50 8.99 -21.63 13.46
C SER A 50 8.98 -20.22 12.88
N PRO A 51 7.80 -19.60 12.77
CA PRO A 51 7.66 -18.20 12.35
C PRO A 51 8.49 -17.23 13.20
N PHE A 52 8.55 -17.44 14.51
CA PHE A 52 9.25 -16.56 15.44
C PHE A 52 10.76 -16.65 15.27
N HIS A 53 11.31 -17.87 15.04
CA HIS A 53 12.73 -18.04 14.76
C HIS A 53 13.14 -17.34 13.44
N LEU A 54 12.32 -17.47 12.40
CA LEU A 54 12.55 -16.76 11.14
C LEU A 54 12.58 -15.24 11.34
N LEU A 55 11.58 -14.67 12.04
CA LEU A 55 11.51 -13.22 12.28
C LEU A 55 12.69 -12.72 13.10
N GLU A 56 13.15 -13.49 14.08
CA GLU A 56 14.35 -13.17 14.87
C GLU A 56 15.62 -13.22 14.01
N THR A 57 15.75 -14.22 13.14
CA THR A 57 16.89 -14.34 12.21
C THR A 57 16.94 -13.16 11.25
N LEU A 58 15.78 -12.76 10.69
CA LEU A 58 15.69 -11.58 9.84
C LEU A 58 16.04 -10.29 10.60
N TYR A 59 15.52 -10.13 11.80
CA TYR A 59 15.84 -8.99 12.67
C TYR A 59 17.34 -8.89 12.96
N ARG A 60 17.99 -10.02 13.33
CA ARG A 60 19.43 -10.07 13.62
C ARG A 60 20.32 -9.88 12.40
N SER A 61 19.77 -9.94 11.19
CA SER A 61 20.51 -9.65 9.96
C SER A 61 20.91 -8.17 9.81
N GLY A 62 20.38 -7.27 10.66
CA GLY A 62 20.71 -5.86 10.70
C GLY A 62 20.42 -5.16 9.37
N LEU A 63 21.45 -4.98 8.54
CA LEU A 63 21.33 -4.26 7.25
C LEU A 63 20.24 -4.83 6.35
N TYR A 64 20.07 -6.15 6.28
CA TYR A 64 19.01 -6.73 5.44
C TYR A 64 17.61 -6.41 5.98
N TRP A 65 17.46 -6.38 7.30
CA TRP A 65 16.21 -6.00 7.94
C TRP A 65 15.80 -4.56 7.61
N GLU A 66 16.74 -3.63 7.72
CA GLU A 66 16.54 -2.23 7.35
C GLU A 66 16.26 -2.08 5.85
N PHE A 67 17.00 -2.78 4.99
CA PHE A 67 16.78 -2.79 3.54
C PHE A 67 15.34 -3.20 3.18
N LEU A 68 14.82 -4.26 3.82
CA LEU A 68 13.41 -4.65 3.66
C LEU A 68 12.46 -3.54 4.08
N GLY A 69 12.77 -2.84 5.18
CA GLY A 69 12.02 -1.69 5.66
C GLY A 69 11.99 -0.57 4.62
N TYR A 70 13.14 -0.14 4.11
CA TYR A 70 13.21 0.91 3.08
C TYR A 70 12.49 0.50 1.79
N GLY A 71 12.63 -0.74 1.34
CA GLY A 71 11.91 -1.25 0.17
C GLY A 71 10.38 -1.15 0.33
N GLN A 72 9.86 -1.52 1.50
CA GLN A 72 8.44 -1.40 1.82
C GLN A 72 7.99 0.07 1.92
N LEU A 73 8.78 0.93 2.56
CA LEU A 73 8.46 2.35 2.70
C LEU A 73 8.34 3.04 1.34
N ILE A 74 9.32 2.82 0.45
CA ILE A 74 9.36 3.42 -0.89
C ILE A 74 8.19 2.91 -1.75
N ALA A 75 7.94 1.60 -1.75
CA ALA A 75 6.81 1.03 -2.48
C ALA A 75 5.47 1.57 -1.97
N GLY A 76 5.30 1.67 -0.65
CA GLY A 76 4.12 2.25 -0.01
C GLY A 76 3.93 3.73 -0.35
N PHE A 77 5.00 4.53 -0.29
CA PHE A 77 4.99 5.94 -0.69
C PHE A 77 4.50 6.12 -2.13
N PHE A 78 5.10 5.44 -3.09
CA PHE A 78 4.69 5.56 -4.49
C PHE A 78 3.25 5.11 -4.71
N LEU A 79 2.81 4.07 -4.01
CA LEU A 79 1.45 3.58 -4.13
C LEU A 79 0.43 4.58 -3.56
N MET A 80 0.70 5.15 -2.38
CA MET A 80 -0.22 6.07 -1.68
C MET A 80 -0.31 7.43 -2.36
N THR A 81 0.77 7.95 -2.93
CA THR A 81 0.77 9.26 -3.61
C THR A 81 -0.02 9.28 -4.91
N GLN A 82 -0.59 8.16 -5.37
CA GLN A 82 -1.38 8.02 -6.61
C GLN A 82 -0.63 8.41 -7.90
N ARG A 83 0.27 9.39 -7.83
CA ARG A 83 1.02 9.90 -8.97
C ARG A 83 1.96 8.86 -9.58
N TYR A 84 2.63 8.09 -8.71
CA TYR A 84 3.56 7.04 -9.10
C TYR A 84 3.02 5.64 -8.76
N ALA A 85 1.69 5.51 -8.64
CA ALA A 85 1.05 4.29 -8.16
C ALA A 85 1.38 3.04 -9.00
N LYS A 86 1.60 3.19 -10.31
CA LYS A 86 2.04 2.09 -11.18
C LYS A 86 3.41 1.56 -10.80
N LEU A 87 4.36 2.46 -10.58
CA LEU A 87 5.69 2.10 -10.09
C LEU A 87 5.59 1.47 -8.70
N GLY A 88 4.78 2.07 -7.81
CA GLY A 88 4.50 1.53 -6.48
C GLY A 88 3.95 0.10 -6.54
N ALA A 89 2.96 -0.18 -7.39
CA ALA A 89 2.38 -1.51 -7.55
C ALA A 89 3.39 -2.54 -8.08
N LEU A 90 4.26 -2.14 -9.01
CA LEU A 90 5.31 -3.00 -9.54
C LEU A 90 6.40 -3.31 -8.51
N MET A 91 6.80 -2.33 -7.70
CA MET A 91 7.76 -2.54 -6.60
C MET A 91 7.16 -3.37 -5.47
N PHE A 92 5.88 -3.14 -5.17
CA PHE A 92 5.16 -3.87 -4.14
C PHE A 92 5.01 -5.36 -4.46
N LEU A 93 4.81 -5.70 -5.74
CA LEU A 93 4.49 -7.06 -6.17
C LEU A 93 5.52 -8.11 -5.75
N PRO A 94 6.82 -7.98 -6.05
CA PRO A 94 7.80 -8.98 -5.63
C PRO A 94 7.95 -9.04 -4.10
N ILE A 95 7.81 -7.93 -3.40
CA ILE A 95 7.92 -7.89 -1.94
C ILE A 95 6.76 -8.66 -1.31
N ILE A 96 5.51 -8.38 -1.70
CA ILE A 96 4.35 -9.05 -1.12
C ILE A 96 4.26 -10.52 -1.54
N ALA A 97 4.66 -10.86 -2.76
CA ALA A 97 4.73 -12.25 -3.20
C ALA A 97 5.73 -13.06 -2.35
N ASN A 98 6.91 -12.49 -2.08
CA ASN A 98 7.90 -13.11 -1.19
C ASN A 98 7.35 -13.26 0.23
N ILE A 99 6.75 -12.23 0.81
CA ILE A 99 6.14 -12.28 2.14
C ILE A 99 5.03 -13.35 2.19
N PHE A 100 4.17 -13.42 1.19
CA PHE A 100 3.11 -14.43 1.12
C PHE A 100 3.70 -15.84 1.13
N VAL A 101 4.65 -16.14 0.25
CA VAL A 101 5.30 -17.47 0.19
C VAL A 101 5.96 -17.82 1.52
N ILE A 102 6.67 -16.90 2.14
CA ILE A 102 7.31 -17.11 3.46
C ILE A 102 6.25 -17.41 4.52
N THR A 103 5.16 -16.64 4.58
CA THR A 103 4.13 -16.83 5.62
C THR A 103 3.38 -18.15 5.47
N VAL A 104 3.21 -18.64 4.23
CA VAL A 104 2.67 -19.98 3.97
C VAL A 104 3.66 -21.06 4.36
N SER A 105 4.92 -20.94 3.93
CA SER A 105 5.97 -21.95 4.14
C SER A 105 6.28 -22.19 5.61
N TYR A 106 6.24 -21.15 6.44
CA TYR A 106 6.51 -21.24 7.87
C TYR A 106 5.25 -21.41 8.74
N GLY A 107 4.08 -21.56 8.15
CA GLY A 107 2.83 -21.82 8.87
C GLY A 107 2.43 -20.70 9.83
N PHE A 108 2.56 -19.43 9.43
CA PHE A 108 2.10 -18.30 10.24
C PHE A 108 0.58 -18.37 10.47
N THR A 109 0.13 -18.21 11.71
CA THR A 109 -1.29 -18.24 12.04
C THR A 109 -1.98 -16.95 11.56
N GLY A 110 -2.94 -17.07 10.61
CA GLY A 110 -3.74 -15.94 10.12
C GLY A 110 -3.02 -15.02 9.11
N THR A 111 -1.73 -14.82 9.23
CA THR A 111 -0.94 -13.91 8.36
C THR A 111 -0.99 -14.29 6.86
N PRO A 112 -0.97 -15.57 6.45
CA PRO A 112 -1.08 -15.95 5.03
C PRO A 112 -2.36 -15.45 4.36
N TYR A 113 -3.47 -15.38 5.09
CA TYR A 113 -4.73 -14.85 4.53
C TYR A 113 -4.62 -13.35 4.24
N ILE A 114 -4.01 -12.59 5.17
CA ILE A 114 -3.82 -11.14 5.02
C ILE A 114 -2.85 -10.86 3.86
N THR A 115 -1.71 -11.52 3.84
CA THR A 115 -0.69 -11.33 2.78
C THR A 115 -1.17 -11.82 1.43
N GLY A 116 -1.97 -12.90 1.38
CA GLY A 116 -2.63 -13.39 0.18
C GLY A 116 -3.66 -12.37 -0.37
N LEU A 117 -4.49 -11.78 0.48
CA LEU A 117 -5.42 -10.73 0.08
C LEU A 117 -4.67 -9.47 -0.41
N MET A 118 -3.56 -9.09 0.24
CA MET A 118 -2.73 -7.98 -0.22
C MET A 118 -2.08 -8.27 -1.58
N LEU A 119 -1.62 -9.51 -1.81
CA LEU A 119 -1.08 -9.94 -3.10
C LEU A 119 -2.15 -9.88 -4.19
N LEU A 120 -3.35 -10.41 -3.94
CA LEU A 120 -4.48 -10.35 -4.88
C LEU A 120 -4.88 -8.90 -5.18
N ALA A 121 -4.96 -8.06 -4.16
CA ALA A 121 -5.23 -6.64 -4.32
C ALA A 121 -4.16 -5.96 -5.19
N ASN A 122 -2.89 -6.27 -4.98
CA ASN A 122 -1.82 -5.69 -5.79
C ASN A 122 -1.84 -6.21 -7.24
N ILE A 123 -2.09 -7.49 -7.47
CA ILE A 123 -2.29 -8.03 -8.82
C ILE A 123 -3.44 -7.30 -9.52
N MET A 124 -4.55 -7.06 -8.83
CA MET A 124 -5.66 -6.27 -9.35
C MET A 124 -5.23 -4.85 -9.74
N LEU A 125 -4.40 -4.16 -8.93
CA LEU A 125 -3.86 -2.84 -9.27
C LEU A 125 -2.97 -2.89 -10.52
N VAL A 126 -2.12 -3.89 -10.66
CA VAL A 126 -1.29 -4.10 -11.86
C VAL A 126 -2.17 -4.35 -13.09
N LEU A 127 -3.20 -5.17 -12.95
CA LEU A 127 -4.16 -5.42 -14.04
C LEU A 127 -4.98 -4.18 -14.40
N TRP A 128 -5.34 -3.33 -13.42
CA TRP A 128 -6.00 -2.07 -13.67
C TRP A 128 -5.18 -1.14 -14.54
N ASP A 129 -3.88 -1.06 -14.28
CA ASP A 129 -2.94 -0.20 -15.00
C ASP A 129 -2.25 -0.91 -16.18
N TRP A 130 -2.69 -2.13 -16.53
CA TRP A 130 -2.05 -3.00 -17.53
C TRP A 130 -1.85 -2.33 -18.89
N ASP A 131 -2.82 -1.52 -19.34
CA ASP A 131 -2.75 -0.85 -20.64
C ASP A 131 -1.52 0.05 -20.80
N GLU A 132 -0.95 0.53 -19.68
CA GLU A 132 0.28 1.32 -19.66
C GLU A 132 1.50 0.49 -19.26
N ILE A 133 1.35 -0.43 -18.30
CA ILE A 133 2.44 -1.29 -17.78
C ILE A 133 2.98 -2.24 -18.86
N LYS A 134 2.15 -2.68 -19.80
CA LYS A 134 2.54 -3.61 -20.86
C LYS A 134 3.69 -3.11 -21.75
N ILE A 135 4.04 -1.82 -21.71
CA ILE A 135 5.23 -1.29 -22.39
C ILE A 135 6.52 -1.97 -21.90
N LEU A 136 6.57 -2.38 -20.63
CA LEU A 136 7.70 -3.11 -20.06
C LEU A 136 7.93 -4.47 -20.71
N PHE A 137 6.91 -4.99 -21.40
CA PHE A 137 6.94 -6.26 -22.15
C PHE A 137 7.04 -6.04 -23.66
N ASN A 138 7.48 -4.86 -24.10
CA ASN A 138 7.59 -4.46 -25.51
C ASN A 138 6.25 -4.51 -26.28
N ILE A 139 5.11 -4.39 -25.55
CA ILE A 139 3.78 -4.31 -26.14
C ILE A 139 3.38 -2.84 -26.23
N THR A 140 2.84 -2.42 -27.36
CA THR A 140 2.43 -1.02 -27.58
C THR A 140 1.45 -0.56 -26.49
N PRO A 141 1.77 0.49 -25.71
CA PRO A 141 0.88 0.98 -24.66
C PRO A 141 -0.34 1.67 -25.28
N VAL A 142 -1.47 1.58 -24.58
CA VAL A 142 -2.63 2.41 -24.89
C VAL A 142 -2.67 3.52 -23.85
N ILE A 143 -2.23 4.72 -24.26
CA ILE A 143 -2.23 5.89 -23.38
C ILE A 143 -3.68 6.36 -23.21
N GLU A 144 -4.20 6.23 -21.99
CA GLU A 144 -5.50 6.79 -21.65
C GLU A 144 -5.39 8.29 -21.40
N ASN A 145 -6.47 9.00 -21.76
CA ASN A 145 -6.55 10.44 -21.53
C ASN A 145 -6.48 10.72 -20.01
N LYS A 146 -5.49 11.52 -19.56
CA LYS A 146 -5.22 11.82 -18.14
C LYS A 146 -6.35 12.61 -17.43
N ASN A 147 -7.38 13.03 -18.15
CA ASN A 147 -8.52 13.76 -17.61
C ASN A 147 -9.54 12.86 -16.88
N THR A 148 -9.09 11.79 -16.25
CA THR A 148 -9.95 10.96 -15.39
C THR A 148 -9.84 11.41 -13.94
N TRP A 149 -10.95 11.37 -13.23
CA TRP A 149 -11.08 11.78 -11.83
C TRP A 149 -10.09 11.09 -10.87
N ILE A 150 -9.67 9.87 -11.20
CA ILE A 150 -8.64 9.12 -10.43
C ILE A 150 -7.28 9.85 -10.40
N HIS A 151 -7.00 10.74 -11.36
CA HIS A 151 -5.77 11.52 -11.44
C HIS A 151 -5.90 12.93 -10.85
N ASP A 152 -6.99 13.22 -10.14
CA ASP A 152 -7.15 14.51 -9.47
C ASP A 152 -6.15 14.65 -8.32
N LYS A 153 -5.55 15.84 -8.19
CA LYS A 153 -4.59 16.18 -7.14
C LYS A 153 -5.10 15.93 -5.71
N ILE A 154 -6.41 15.90 -5.53
CA ILE A 154 -7.02 15.67 -4.22
C ILE A 154 -6.65 14.29 -3.68
N TRP A 155 -6.57 13.29 -4.55
CA TRP A 155 -6.18 11.93 -4.18
C TRP A 155 -4.68 11.84 -3.85
N GLU A 156 -3.85 12.59 -4.59
CA GLU A 156 -2.42 12.71 -4.29
C GLU A 156 -2.19 13.33 -2.91
N ILE A 157 -2.89 14.43 -2.61
CA ILE A 157 -2.81 15.13 -1.31
C ILE A 157 -3.32 14.24 -0.17
N THR A 158 -4.44 13.55 -0.36
CA THR A 158 -5.00 12.63 0.65
C THR A 158 -4.03 11.47 0.94
N GLY A 159 -3.46 10.88 -0.10
CA GLY A 159 -2.48 9.79 0.05
C GLY A 159 -1.19 10.26 0.71
N LEU A 160 -0.71 11.47 0.40
CA LEU A 160 0.44 12.06 1.06
C LEU A 160 0.17 12.36 2.53
N ALA A 161 -1.01 12.86 2.86
CA ALA A 161 -1.42 13.09 4.25
C ALA A 161 -1.48 11.80 5.06
N LEU A 162 -2.04 10.72 4.49
CA LEU A 162 -2.04 9.39 5.10
C LEU A 162 -0.62 8.86 5.29
N PHE A 163 0.22 8.96 4.27
CA PHE A 163 1.62 8.51 4.34
C PHE A 163 2.41 9.24 5.43
N LEU A 164 2.29 10.57 5.48
CA LEU A 164 2.97 11.38 6.50
C LEU A 164 2.46 11.06 7.90
N PHE A 165 1.15 10.90 8.06
CA PHE A 165 0.56 10.51 9.34
C PHE A 165 1.05 9.12 9.78
N ASP A 166 0.95 8.09 8.93
CA ASP A 166 1.38 6.73 9.25
C ASP A 166 2.86 6.69 9.63
N THR A 167 3.70 7.34 8.83
CA THR A 167 5.15 7.40 9.06
C THR A 167 5.47 8.08 10.38
N THR A 168 4.91 9.28 10.60
CA THR A 168 5.16 10.08 11.81
C THR A 168 4.62 9.37 13.05
N TYR A 169 3.38 8.90 13.00
CA TYR A 169 2.76 8.21 14.13
C TYR A 169 3.57 6.97 14.54
N ARG A 170 3.95 6.13 13.57
CA ARG A 170 4.68 4.91 13.84
C ARG A 170 6.15 5.16 14.24
N PHE A 171 6.74 6.26 13.74
CA PHE A 171 8.11 6.63 14.11
C PHE A 171 8.21 7.05 15.59
N PHE A 172 7.25 7.84 16.08
CA PHE A 172 7.27 8.37 17.45
C PHE A 172 6.54 7.49 18.46
N THR A 173 5.79 6.45 18.03
CA THR A 173 5.00 5.61 18.94
C THR A 173 5.38 4.14 18.77
N ASP A 174 6.05 3.56 19.79
CA ASP A 174 6.40 2.13 19.81
C ASP A 174 5.18 1.26 20.16
N GLY A 175 4.43 1.64 21.19
CA GLY A 175 3.16 1.02 21.57
C GLY A 175 1.99 1.78 20.98
N TYR A 176 1.56 1.45 19.76
CA TYR A 176 0.46 2.16 19.10
C TYR A 176 -0.93 1.73 19.61
N ASN A 177 -1.84 2.72 19.70
CA ASN A 177 -3.26 2.45 19.91
C ASN A 177 -3.94 2.28 18.54
N PHE A 178 -4.36 1.05 18.26
CA PHE A 178 -4.98 0.70 16.98
C PHE A 178 -6.21 1.55 16.64
N PHE A 179 -7.09 1.81 17.64
CA PHE A 179 -8.32 2.55 17.39
C PHE A 179 -8.06 4.04 17.10
N ILE A 180 -7.09 4.65 17.78
CA ILE A 180 -6.72 6.05 17.53
C ILE A 180 -6.10 6.16 16.14
N TRP A 181 -5.15 5.28 15.81
CA TRP A 181 -4.51 5.26 14.51
C TRP A 181 -5.52 5.07 13.38
N LEU A 182 -6.37 4.04 13.49
CA LEU A 182 -7.41 3.75 12.49
C LEU A 182 -8.40 4.91 12.36
N GLY A 183 -8.85 5.49 13.49
CA GLY A 183 -9.78 6.62 13.50
C GLY A 183 -9.24 7.82 12.71
N ILE A 184 -7.97 8.17 12.89
CA ILE A 184 -7.35 9.30 12.17
C ILE A 184 -7.21 8.96 10.68
N CYS A 185 -6.78 7.73 10.32
CA CYS A 185 -6.71 7.30 8.92
C CYS A 185 -8.08 7.38 8.23
N VAL A 186 -9.14 6.94 8.92
CA VAL A 186 -10.52 7.02 8.40
C VAL A 186 -10.94 8.48 8.23
N LEU A 187 -10.65 9.36 9.19
CA LEU A 187 -10.97 10.79 9.07
C LEU A 187 -10.27 11.45 7.88
N ILE A 188 -8.98 11.20 7.69
CA ILE A 188 -8.24 11.72 6.52
C ILE A 188 -8.84 11.17 5.23
N GLY A 189 -9.12 9.86 5.18
CA GLY A 189 -9.73 9.21 4.02
C GLY A 189 -11.11 9.78 3.69
N LEU A 190 -12.00 9.92 4.68
CA LEU A 190 -13.33 10.50 4.50
C LEU A 190 -13.28 11.96 4.06
N THR A 191 -12.35 12.75 4.60
CA THR A 191 -12.14 14.13 4.17
C THR A 191 -11.77 14.17 2.69
N GLY A 192 -10.81 13.33 2.26
CA GLY A 192 -10.44 13.20 0.85
C GLY A 192 -11.62 12.79 -0.04
N LEU A 193 -12.47 11.85 0.43
CA LEU A 193 -13.68 11.43 -0.28
C LEU A 193 -14.66 12.59 -0.48
N ILE A 194 -14.99 13.31 0.59
CA ILE A 194 -15.94 14.43 0.55
C ILE A 194 -15.44 15.52 -0.40
N LEU A 195 -14.17 15.90 -0.30
CA LEU A 195 -13.56 16.91 -1.16
C LEU A 195 -13.50 16.44 -2.62
N GLY A 196 -13.15 15.18 -2.88
CA GLY A 196 -13.11 14.60 -4.22
C GLY A 196 -14.50 14.55 -4.88
N LEU A 197 -15.53 14.18 -4.13
CA LEU A 197 -16.90 14.17 -4.63
C LEU A 197 -17.46 15.58 -4.90
N ARG A 198 -17.17 16.56 -4.02
CA ARG A 198 -17.54 17.97 -4.23
C ARG A 198 -16.92 18.54 -5.51
N LYS A 199 -15.62 18.32 -5.70
CA LYS A 199 -14.92 18.80 -6.89
C LYS A 199 -15.49 18.22 -8.17
N ARG A 200 -15.85 16.95 -8.17
CA ARG A 200 -16.46 16.30 -9.32
C ARG A 200 -17.79 16.92 -9.71
N LYS A 201 -18.65 17.26 -8.73
CA LYS A 201 -19.95 17.90 -8.99
C LYS A 201 -19.79 19.22 -9.77
N ASN A 202 -18.70 19.95 -9.53
CA ASN A 202 -18.39 21.17 -10.24
C ASN A 202 -17.99 20.94 -11.70
N TYR A 203 -17.33 19.79 -12.00
CA TYR A 203 -16.99 19.41 -13.39
C TYR A 203 -18.23 19.04 -14.20
N THR A 204 -19.17 18.29 -13.64
CA THR A 204 -20.41 17.89 -14.32
C THR A 204 -21.43 19.03 -14.45
N GLY A 205 -21.32 20.10 -13.65
CA GLY A 205 -22.18 21.29 -13.74
C GLY A 205 -21.78 22.25 -14.85
N ASN A 206 -20.48 22.33 -15.17
CA ASN A 206 -19.99 23.23 -16.24
C ASN A 206 -20.11 22.66 -17.66
N ASP A 207 -20.42 21.37 -17.80
CA ASP A 207 -20.68 20.76 -19.13
C ASP A 207 -22.15 20.91 -19.57
N LEU A 208 -22.97 21.60 -18.77
CA LEU A 208 -24.43 21.85 -19.04
C LEU A 208 -24.76 23.33 -19.28
N GLU A 209 -23.79 24.23 -19.27
CA GLU A 209 -23.89 25.63 -19.71
C GLU A 209 -23.14 25.83 -21.04
#